data_bca613c0c948d37a516cc0b3aa259c53
#
_entry.id   bca613c0c948d37a516cc0b3aa259c53
#
_cell.length_a   1.000
_cell.length_b   1.000
_cell.length_c   1.000
_cell.angle_alpha   90.00
_cell.angle_beta   90.00
_cell.angle_gamma   90.00
#
_symmetry.space_group_name_H-M   'P 1'
#
loop_
_entity.id
_entity.type
_entity.pdbx_description
1 polymer ?
#
loop_
_entity_poly.entity_id
_entity_poly.type
_entity_poly.pdbx_seq_one_letter_code
_entity_poly.pdbx_strand_id
1 'polypeptide(L)'
;MRFSKIISLVSCNILLIGALATFAVAQTKGKGKDKDKDKSPPVPAVIPPTPFSGVRRDNLLNGLQIITLERAGVETLKCDLIIRTGAMFDVVGKTGLAALTQETLLAVNPQLKDEIESLQGKIDWGVNSDTTWFHIETPASGFDTAFEILGRLLVVENIRPDAFKRAVEDRLEKIKSVKLTPAEQADEAFFTAVYGDHPYGHNIYGGEGSISRIKQSDVYDFLKRFYIANNVSIIVVGNIAHDRAMRPFKAFFGGWAKGQTLPATFRQPAQTAQSKLVKVEIPDAPNVELRGGMIGFRSADPDYPVAEVLGRILNARLKREAEAIGGSFKVQSPRRILSGPFYFSATIPAGQAPAFSLKATESFASLATTAVSAEELAAAKSSLEEERAARPVEDYLREIEIFKTPKNYPLTIKDTIEKISATDVQRVAKRLFDANAITVVALGRVGENFKSNP
;
A
#
# COMPACT_ATOMS: atom_id res chain seq x y z
N MET A 1 42.11 -17.89 13.36
CA MET A 1 41.84 -19.28 13.00
C MET A 1 40.79 -19.29 11.90
N ARG A 2 41.13 -19.90 10.79
CA ARG A 2 40.35 -20.03 9.54
C ARG A 2 39.26 -21.09 9.69
N PHE A 3 38.10 -20.86 9.03
CA PHE A 3 37.26 -21.85 8.33
C PHE A 3 36.24 -21.05 7.49
N SER A 4 36.36 -20.91 6.26
CA SER A 4 36.28 -21.73 5.04
C SER A 4 34.84 -22.22 4.70
N LYS A 5 34.30 -21.58 3.67
CA LYS A 5 33.37 -21.90 2.60
C LYS A 5 32.86 -23.35 2.50
N ILE A 6 31.57 -23.52 2.24
CA ILE A 6 31.07 -24.52 1.28
C ILE A 6 29.84 -23.92 0.56
N ILE A 7 29.99 -23.74 -0.76
CA ILE A 7 28.95 -23.50 -1.76
C ILE A 7 28.51 -24.88 -2.26
N SER A 8 27.23 -25.15 -2.29
CA SER A 8 26.68 -26.31 -3.03
C SER A 8 25.63 -25.83 -4.02
N LEU A 9 26.03 -25.81 -5.29
CA LEU A 9 25.13 -25.77 -6.44
C LEU A 9 24.48 -27.15 -6.60
N VAL A 10 23.15 -27.17 -6.69
CA VAL A 10 22.43 -28.32 -7.25
C VAL A 10 21.65 -27.85 -8.46
N SER A 11 22.19 -28.17 -9.62
CA SER A 11 21.50 -28.09 -10.91
C SER A 11 20.58 -29.30 -11.05
N CYS A 12 19.30 -29.09 -11.21
CA CYS A 12 18.36 -30.15 -11.58
C CYS A 12 17.84 -29.91 -13.00
N ASN A 13 18.38 -30.71 -13.95
CA ASN A 13 17.86 -30.85 -15.32
C ASN A 13 16.57 -31.66 -15.28
N ILE A 14 15.47 -31.09 -15.78
CA ILE A 14 14.28 -31.87 -16.10
C ILE A 14 14.15 -31.99 -17.62
N LEU A 15 14.28 -33.22 -18.08
CA LEU A 15 14.02 -33.65 -19.47
C LEU A 15 12.51 -33.54 -19.77
N LEU A 16 12.18 -32.80 -20.82
CA LEU A 16 10.86 -32.86 -21.48
C LEU A 16 10.81 -34.06 -22.40
N ILE A 17 9.91 -35.03 -22.15
CA ILE A 17 9.51 -36.04 -23.09
C ILE A 17 8.18 -35.63 -23.70
N GLY A 18 8.23 -35.21 -24.96
CA GLY A 18 7.06 -34.93 -25.76
C GLY A 18 6.45 -36.26 -26.31
N ALA A 19 5.17 -36.48 -26.06
CA ALA A 19 4.39 -37.49 -26.74
C ALA A 19 3.44 -36.82 -27.76
N LEU A 20 3.81 -36.89 -29.03
CA LEU A 20 2.92 -36.57 -30.16
C LEU A 20 1.92 -37.71 -30.33
N ALA A 21 0.66 -37.43 -30.11
CA ALA A 21 -0.43 -38.32 -30.55
C ALA A 21 -1.05 -37.73 -31.83
N THR A 22 -0.73 -38.36 -32.95
CA THR A 22 -1.36 -38.10 -34.23
C THR A 22 -2.71 -38.82 -34.30
N PHE A 23 -3.80 -38.07 -34.42
CA PHE A 23 -5.11 -38.67 -34.78
C PHE A 23 -5.34 -38.52 -36.28
N ALA A 24 -5.48 -39.69 -36.94
CA ALA A 24 -5.87 -39.82 -38.32
C ALA A 24 -7.41 -39.64 -38.44
N VAL A 25 -7.79 -38.72 -39.33
CA VAL A 25 -9.21 -38.53 -39.71
C VAL A 25 -9.55 -39.54 -40.80
N ALA A 26 -10.45 -40.46 -40.50
CA ALA A 26 -11.10 -41.30 -41.49
C ALA A 26 -12.43 -40.67 -41.91
N GLN A 27 -12.53 -40.28 -43.17
CA GLN A 27 -13.79 -39.91 -43.82
C GLN A 27 -14.58 -41.15 -44.17
N THR A 28 -15.78 -41.30 -43.64
CA THR A 28 -16.80 -42.16 -44.20
C THR A 28 -18.06 -41.35 -44.53
N LYS A 29 -18.41 -41.31 -45.82
CA LYS A 29 -19.70 -40.86 -46.33
C LYS A 29 -20.77 -41.86 -45.95
N GLY A 30 -21.82 -41.45 -45.28
CA GLY A 30 -23.04 -42.22 -45.06
C GLY A 30 -24.25 -41.30 -45.02
N LYS A 31 -25.14 -41.44 -46.01
CA LYS A 31 -26.46 -40.80 -46.06
C LYS A 31 -27.42 -41.53 -45.09
N GLY A 32 -28.27 -40.69 -44.43
CA GLY A 32 -29.49 -41.28 -43.84
C GLY A 32 -30.08 -40.44 -42.74
N LYS A 33 -31.21 -39.92 -43.01
CA LYS A 33 -32.28 -39.28 -42.28
C LYS A 33 -32.52 -39.72 -40.82
N ASP A 34 -32.92 -38.79 -40.06
CA ASP A 34 -34.08 -38.60 -39.15
C ASP A 34 -33.71 -38.20 -37.70
N LYS A 35 -34.19 -37.02 -37.37
CA LYS A 35 -34.85 -36.57 -36.17
C LYS A 35 -34.70 -37.43 -34.89
N ASP A 36 -34.02 -36.88 -33.87
CA ASP A 36 -34.76 -36.57 -32.66
C ASP A 36 -34.01 -35.53 -31.82
N LYS A 37 -34.79 -34.65 -31.21
CA LYS A 37 -34.37 -33.54 -30.38
C LYS A 37 -33.93 -34.09 -29.02
N ASP A 38 -32.65 -34.25 -28.80
CA ASP A 38 -32.12 -34.27 -27.42
C ASP A 38 -31.60 -32.86 -27.08
N LYS A 39 -32.52 -32.03 -26.60
CA LYS A 39 -32.20 -30.79 -25.94
C LYS A 39 -31.89 -31.10 -24.47
N SER A 40 -30.74 -31.69 -24.22
CA SER A 40 -30.15 -31.59 -22.89
C SER A 40 -29.89 -30.08 -22.60
N PRO A 41 -30.36 -29.51 -21.48
CA PRO A 41 -30.07 -28.15 -21.16
C PRO A 41 -28.54 -27.95 -21.10
N PRO A 42 -28.01 -26.82 -21.58
CA PRO A 42 -26.59 -26.60 -21.54
C PRO A 42 -26.11 -26.72 -20.08
N VAL A 43 -25.18 -27.64 -19.86
CA VAL A 43 -24.51 -27.79 -18.58
C VAL A 43 -23.98 -26.38 -18.21
N PRO A 44 -24.38 -25.79 -17.08
CA PRO A 44 -23.87 -24.49 -16.70
C PRO A 44 -22.35 -24.55 -16.72
N ALA A 45 -21.72 -23.67 -17.47
CA ALA A 45 -20.28 -23.54 -17.44
C ALA A 45 -19.85 -23.37 -15.98
N VAL A 46 -19.11 -24.33 -15.45
CA VAL A 46 -18.52 -24.21 -14.09
C VAL A 46 -17.50 -23.10 -14.20
N ILE A 47 -17.91 -21.90 -13.79
CA ILE A 47 -17.00 -20.77 -13.67
C ILE A 47 -15.98 -21.16 -12.60
N PRO A 48 -14.69 -21.25 -12.94
CA PRO A 48 -13.68 -21.60 -11.94
C PRO A 48 -13.76 -20.59 -10.77
N PRO A 49 -13.63 -21.06 -9.52
CA PRO A 49 -13.73 -20.20 -8.36
C PRO A 49 -12.67 -19.10 -8.45
N THR A 50 -13.11 -17.84 -8.40
CA THR A 50 -12.18 -16.70 -8.35
C THR A 50 -11.46 -16.69 -7.00
N PRO A 51 -10.27 -16.05 -6.89
CA PRO A 51 -9.58 -15.89 -5.61
C PRO A 51 -10.43 -15.26 -4.49
N PHE A 52 -11.53 -14.58 -4.85
CA PHE A 52 -12.47 -13.93 -3.94
C PHE A 52 -13.75 -14.74 -3.67
N SER A 53 -13.87 -15.92 -4.26
CA SER A 53 -15.02 -16.80 -3.99
C SER A 53 -15.01 -17.20 -2.53
N GLY A 54 -16.17 -17.07 -1.86
CA GLY A 54 -16.31 -17.41 -0.46
C GLY A 54 -15.97 -16.28 0.54
N VAL A 55 -15.65 -15.07 0.08
CA VAL A 55 -15.50 -13.90 1.00
C VAL A 55 -16.84 -13.66 1.69
N ARG A 56 -16.83 -13.78 3.02
CA ARG A 56 -17.98 -13.45 3.88
C ARG A 56 -17.71 -12.18 4.66
N ARG A 57 -18.74 -11.35 4.83
CA ARG A 57 -18.67 -10.10 5.58
C ARG A 57 -19.77 -10.09 6.62
N ASP A 58 -19.41 -9.75 7.84
CA ASP A 58 -20.32 -9.65 8.96
C ASP A 58 -19.96 -8.44 9.83
N ASN A 59 -20.90 -8.00 10.66
CA ASN A 59 -20.69 -6.92 11.61
C ASN A 59 -21.14 -7.36 12.99
N LEU A 60 -20.34 -7.03 14.02
CA LEU A 60 -20.82 -7.11 15.38
C LEU A 60 -21.84 -5.98 15.67
N LEU A 61 -22.62 -6.12 16.74
CA LEU A 61 -23.61 -5.11 17.14
C LEU A 61 -23.01 -3.74 17.43
N ASN A 62 -21.75 -3.69 17.85
CA ASN A 62 -20.99 -2.46 18.05
C ASN A 62 -20.42 -1.86 16.75
N GLY A 63 -20.67 -2.48 15.59
CA GLY A 63 -20.25 -1.99 14.28
C GLY A 63 -18.86 -2.42 13.85
N LEU A 64 -18.14 -3.27 14.61
CA LEU A 64 -16.89 -3.88 14.17
C LEU A 64 -17.13 -4.73 12.92
N GLN A 65 -16.41 -4.45 11.85
CA GLN A 65 -16.52 -5.18 10.58
C GLN A 65 -15.58 -6.38 10.56
N ILE A 66 -16.10 -7.54 10.17
CA ILE A 66 -15.34 -8.79 10.10
C ILE A 66 -15.49 -9.35 8.69
N ILE A 67 -14.35 -9.59 8.05
CA ILE A 67 -14.24 -10.16 6.72
C ILE A 67 -13.49 -11.47 6.86
N THR A 68 -14.05 -12.56 6.37
CA THR A 68 -13.39 -13.87 6.37
C THR A 68 -13.31 -14.44 4.98
N LEU A 69 -12.23 -15.14 4.71
CA LEU A 69 -12.01 -15.90 3.50
C LEU A 69 -11.39 -17.24 3.85
N GLU A 70 -12.21 -18.29 3.82
CA GLU A 70 -11.75 -19.66 4.08
C GLU A 70 -10.85 -20.14 2.95
N ARG A 71 -9.70 -20.70 3.31
CA ARG A 71 -8.71 -21.31 2.43
C ARG A 71 -8.33 -22.69 2.95
N ALA A 72 -8.93 -23.73 2.39
CA ALA A 72 -8.61 -25.10 2.75
C ALA A 72 -7.13 -25.41 2.43
N GLY A 73 -6.48 -26.17 3.31
CA GLY A 73 -5.10 -26.66 3.11
C GLY A 73 -4.00 -25.63 3.45
N VAL A 74 -4.34 -24.45 3.96
CA VAL A 74 -3.36 -23.47 4.48
C VAL A 74 -3.17 -23.71 5.97
N GLU A 75 -1.92 -23.88 6.41
CA GLU A 75 -1.61 -24.21 7.82
C GLU A 75 -1.79 -22.99 8.75
N THR A 76 -1.51 -21.81 8.25
CA THR A 76 -1.58 -20.56 9.03
C THR A 76 -2.78 -19.70 8.65
N LEU A 77 -3.30 -19.00 9.63
CA LEU A 77 -4.30 -17.96 9.47
C LEU A 77 -3.60 -16.61 9.44
N LYS A 78 -3.93 -15.80 8.46
CA LYS A 78 -3.52 -14.40 8.37
C LYS A 78 -4.67 -13.51 8.82
N CYS A 79 -4.37 -12.56 9.66
CA CYS A 79 -5.34 -11.63 10.16
C CYS A 79 -4.80 -10.21 10.14
N ASP A 80 -5.57 -9.32 9.52
CA ASP A 80 -5.32 -7.89 9.54
C ASP A 80 -6.39 -7.19 10.38
N LEU A 81 -5.98 -6.48 11.42
CA LEU A 81 -6.81 -5.55 12.14
C LEU A 81 -6.44 -4.14 11.67
N ILE A 82 -7.40 -3.42 11.12
CA ILE A 82 -7.22 -2.12 10.50
C ILE A 82 -8.09 -1.09 11.23
N ILE A 83 -7.44 -0.12 11.85
CA ILE A 83 -8.08 1.07 12.42
C ILE A 83 -7.98 2.17 11.36
N ARG A 84 -9.11 2.72 10.92
CA ARG A 84 -9.15 3.75 9.86
C ARG A 84 -8.78 5.13 10.39
N THR A 85 -7.63 5.19 11.04
CA THR A 85 -7.06 6.40 11.64
C THR A 85 -5.55 6.26 11.67
N GLY A 86 -4.86 7.18 11.04
CA GLY A 86 -3.40 7.26 10.99
C GLY A 86 -2.91 8.66 11.32
N ALA A 87 -1.69 8.98 10.90
CA ALA A 87 -1.02 10.24 11.25
C ALA A 87 -1.72 11.49 10.70
N MET A 88 -2.59 11.35 9.69
CA MET A 88 -3.37 12.52 9.22
C MET A 88 -4.36 13.05 10.27
N PHE A 89 -4.64 12.28 11.32
CA PHE A 89 -5.50 12.66 12.43
C PHE A 89 -4.73 13.25 13.62
N ASP A 90 -3.41 13.42 13.49
CA ASP A 90 -2.59 14.04 14.52
C ASP A 90 -3.08 15.47 14.80
N VAL A 91 -3.06 15.84 16.07
CA VAL A 91 -3.40 17.19 16.48
C VAL A 91 -2.33 18.17 16.01
N VAL A 92 -2.73 19.34 15.52
CA VAL A 92 -1.80 20.40 15.09
C VAL A 92 -0.72 20.64 16.14
N GLY A 93 0.53 20.62 15.72
CA GLY A 93 1.71 20.77 16.58
C GLY A 93 2.10 19.53 17.39
N LYS A 94 1.37 18.40 17.24
CA LYS A 94 1.62 17.11 17.91
C LYS A 94 1.76 15.99 16.90
N THR A 95 2.50 16.22 15.83
CA THR A 95 2.80 15.18 14.82
C THR A 95 3.49 13.99 15.48
N GLY A 96 3.09 12.78 15.08
CA GLY A 96 3.52 11.53 15.72
C GLY A 96 2.58 11.02 16.79
N LEU A 97 1.44 11.69 17.05
CA LEU A 97 0.48 11.25 18.08
C LEU A 97 -0.12 9.88 17.77
N ALA A 98 -0.49 9.61 16.52
CA ALA A 98 -1.02 8.31 16.12
C ALA A 98 0.01 7.19 16.34
N ALA A 99 1.26 7.41 15.95
CA ALA A 99 2.35 6.46 16.16
C ALA A 99 2.66 6.25 17.65
N LEU A 100 2.77 7.34 18.41
CA LEU A 100 3.01 7.28 19.85
C LEU A 100 1.85 6.61 20.60
N THR A 101 0.61 6.77 20.11
CA THR A 101 -0.57 6.08 20.67
C THR A 101 -0.41 4.56 20.51
N GLN A 102 -0.06 4.07 19.33
CA GLN A 102 0.18 2.65 19.11
C GLN A 102 1.34 2.14 19.97
N GLU A 103 2.45 2.87 20.05
CA GLU A 103 3.61 2.50 20.87
C GLU A 103 3.28 2.49 22.37
N THR A 104 2.43 3.42 22.83
CA THR A 104 1.95 3.41 24.21
C THR A 104 1.14 2.15 24.54
N LEU A 105 0.26 1.71 23.61
CA LEU A 105 -0.47 0.45 23.77
C LEU A 105 0.47 -0.77 23.85
N LEU A 106 1.49 -0.78 23.01
CA LEU A 106 2.51 -1.85 23.06
C LEU A 106 3.31 -1.81 24.36
N ALA A 107 3.64 -0.62 24.88
CA ALA A 107 4.31 -0.45 26.17
C ALA A 107 3.44 -0.84 27.38
N VAL A 108 2.12 -0.84 27.24
CA VAL A 108 1.19 -1.42 28.25
C VAL A 108 1.33 -2.93 28.30
N ASN A 109 1.60 -3.59 27.18
CA ASN A 109 1.77 -5.04 27.08
C ASN A 109 3.11 -5.39 26.38
N PRO A 110 4.25 -5.23 27.06
CA PRO A 110 5.58 -5.44 26.46
C PRO A 110 5.85 -6.90 26.05
N GLN A 111 5.08 -7.85 26.58
CA GLN A 111 5.21 -9.29 26.29
C GLN A 111 4.38 -9.74 25.08
N LEU A 112 3.62 -8.84 24.47
CA LEU A 112 2.72 -9.15 23.36
C LEU A 112 3.38 -9.99 22.26
N LYS A 113 4.58 -9.63 21.85
CA LYS A 113 5.32 -10.33 20.81
C LYS A 113 5.68 -11.75 21.23
N ASP A 114 6.25 -11.89 22.42
CA ASP A 114 6.66 -13.19 22.97
C ASP A 114 5.44 -14.10 23.19
N GLU A 115 4.31 -13.55 23.65
CA GLU A 115 3.07 -14.30 23.82
C GLU A 115 2.57 -14.84 22.48
N ILE A 116 2.57 -14.05 21.41
CA ILE A 116 2.18 -14.48 20.06
C ILE A 116 3.18 -15.50 19.48
N GLU A 117 4.48 -15.28 19.68
CA GLU A 117 5.53 -16.21 19.24
C GLU A 117 5.41 -17.57 19.93
N SER A 118 5.00 -17.61 21.21
CA SER A 118 4.77 -18.85 21.95
C SER A 118 3.64 -19.72 21.37
N LEU A 119 2.72 -19.09 20.62
CA LEU A 119 1.67 -19.75 19.84
C LEU A 119 2.13 -20.20 18.46
N GLN A 120 3.43 -20.16 18.16
CA GLN A 120 3.99 -20.33 16.82
C GLN A 120 3.47 -19.27 15.83
N GLY A 121 3.03 -18.14 16.35
CA GLY A 121 2.52 -17.02 15.58
C GLY A 121 3.56 -15.94 15.35
N LYS A 122 3.18 -14.95 14.54
CA LYS A 122 3.93 -13.72 14.31
C LYS A 122 2.98 -12.54 14.39
N ILE A 123 3.47 -11.43 14.91
CA ILE A 123 2.75 -10.17 14.91
C ILE A 123 3.63 -9.06 14.37
N ASP A 124 3.04 -8.23 13.52
CA ASP A 124 3.62 -6.99 13.03
C ASP A 124 2.60 -5.86 13.14
N TRP A 125 3.06 -4.61 13.21
CA TRP A 125 2.19 -3.45 13.38
C TRP A 125 2.80 -2.20 12.79
N GLY A 126 1.97 -1.22 12.53
CA GLY A 126 2.44 0.06 12.04
C GLY A 126 1.35 1.10 11.92
N VAL A 127 1.82 2.30 11.63
CA VAL A 127 1.00 3.47 11.34
C VAL A 127 1.43 4.05 10.01
N ASN A 128 0.48 4.45 9.20
CA ASN A 128 0.73 5.29 8.04
C ASN A 128 -0.14 6.56 8.13
N SER A 129 -0.18 7.34 7.08
CA SER A 129 -1.00 8.58 7.11
C SER A 129 -2.48 8.30 7.33
N ASP A 130 -3.01 7.19 6.79
CA ASP A 130 -4.46 6.90 6.73
C ASP A 130 -4.94 5.91 7.79
N THR A 131 -4.07 5.00 8.23
CA THR A 131 -4.46 3.86 9.08
C THR A 131 -3.41 3.53 10.13
N THR A 132 -3.88 2.91 11.21
CA THR A 132 -3.08 2.11 12.14
C THR A 132 -3.48 0.65 11.98
N TRP A 133 -2.52 -0.27 11.99
CA TRP A 133 -2.78 -1.67 11.70
C TRP A 133 -1.96 -2.62 12.58
N PHE A 134 -2.50 -3.83 12.74
CA PHE A 134 -1.84 -4.99 13.31
C PHE A 134 -2.04 -6.16 12.36
N HIS A 135 -0.97 -6.84 12.04
CA HIS A 135 -0.97 -8.05 11.22
C HIS A 135 -0.54 -9.23 12.07
N ILE A 136 -1.33 -10.29 12.08
CA ILE A 136 -1.04 -11.52 12.82
C ILE A 136 -1.08 -12.69 11.87
N GLU A 137 -0.08 -13.55 11.98
CA GLU A 137 -0.08 -14.90 11.42
C GLU A 137 -0.03 -15.91 12.56
N THR A 138 -0.91 -16.91 12.55
CA THR A 138 -0.95 -17.93 13.59
C THR A 138 -1.52 -19.25 13.06
N PRO A 139 -1.08 -20.42 13.55
CA PRO A 139 -1.80 -21.67 13.34
C PRO A 139 -3.23 -21.58 13.86
N ALA A 140 -4.14 -22.38 13.32
CA ALA A 140 -5.54 -22.38 13.75
C ALA A 140 -5.71 -22.66 15.26
N SER A 141 -4.78 -23.39 15.86
CA SER A 141 -4.76 -23.69 17.31
C SER A 141 -4.48 -22.47 18.19
N GLY A 142 -3.69 -21.49 17.69
CA GLY A 142 -3.35 -20.27 18.41
C GLY A 142 -4.33 -19.11 18.20
N PHE A 143 -5.30 -19.27 17.29
CA PHE A 143 -6.15 -18.18 16.82
C PHE A 143 -6.93 -17.46 17.94
N ASP A 144 -7.63 -18.22 18.80
CA ASP A 144 -8.46 -17.65 19.87
C ASP A 144 -7.62 -16.85 20.87
N THR A 145 -6.48 -17.42 21.28
CA THR A 145 -5.57 -16.79 22.25
C THR A 145 -4.91 -15.54 21.65
N ALA A 146 -4.54 -15.56 20.37
CA ALA A 146 -4.01 -14.39 19.70
C ALA A 146 -5.01 -13.22 19.70
N PHE A 147 -6.32 -13.52 19.51
CA PHE A 147 -7.35 -12.49 19.56
C PHE A 147 -7.72 -12.05 20.97
N GLU A 148 -7.61 -12.91 21.95
CA GLU A 148 -7.69 -12.51 23.36
C GLU A 148 -6.60 -11.50 23.70
N ILE A 149 -5.35 -11.78 23.31
CA ILE A 149 -4.20 -10.89 23.53
C ILE A 149 -4.45 -9.52 22.84
N LEU A 150 -4.90 -9.52 21.60
CA LEU A 150 -5.25 -8.27 20.90
C LEU A 150 -6.42 -7.52 21.55
N GLY A 151 -7.43 -8.24 22.04
CA GLY A 151 -8.54 -7.63 22.77
C GLY A 151 -8.05 -6.90 24.01
N ARG A 152 -7.16 -7.53 24.79
CA ARG A 152 -6.51 -6.90 25.96
C ARG A 152 -5.68 -5.68 25.58
N LEU A 153 -5.04 -5.69 24.43
CA LEU A 153 -4.22 -4.58 23.94
C LEU A 153 -5.07 -3.38 23.50
N LEU A 154 -6.16 -3.63 22.79
CA LEU A 154 -6.92 -2.57 22.08
C LEU A 154 -8.10 -2.04 22.88
N VAL A 155 -8.71 -2.89 23.73
CA VAL A 155 -9.85 -2.50 24.57
C VAL A 155 -9.30 -2.06 25.94
N VAL A 156 -8.54 -0.97 25.93
CA VAL A 156 -7.87 -0.44 27.15
C VAL A 156 -8.72 0.66 27.75
N GLU A 157 -9.07 0.51 29.04
CA GLU A 157 -9.79 1.53 29.80
C GLU A 157 -8.87 2.64 30.31
N ASN A 158 -7.65 2.31 30.66
CA ASN A 158 -6.67 3.25 31.23
C ASN A 158 -5.24 3.00 30.73
N ILE A 159 -4.57 4.10 30.40
CA ILE A 159 -3.14 4.07 30.09
C ILE A 159 -2.36 4.30 31.38
N ARG A 160 -1.44 3.38 31.70
CA ARG A 160 -0.55 3.57 32.83
C ARG A 160 0.49 4.66 32.53
N PRO A 161 0.75 5.59 33.47
CA PRO A 161 1.73 6.67 33.28
C PRO A 161 3.15 6.18 32.91
N ASP A 162 3.58 5.04 33.46
CA ASP A 162 4.88 4.44 33.19
C ASP A 162 4.98 3.91 31.74
N ALA A 163 3.89 3.35 31.19
CA ALA A 163 3.85 2.90 29.81
C ALA A 163 3.92 4.05 28.83
N PHE A 164 3.18 5.14 29.08
CA PHE A 164 3.27 6.36 28.27
C PHE A 164 4.67 6.96 28.33
N LYS A 165 5.25 7.10 29.52
CA LYS A 165 6.60 7.65 29.68
C LYS A 165 7.63 6.83 28.90
N ARG A 166 7.57 5.50 28.99
CA ARG A 166 8.45 4.60 28.26
C ARG A 166 8.30 4.80 26.74
N ALA A 167 7.07 4.82 26.22
CA ALA A 167 6.84 5.03 24.80
C ALA A 167 7.41 6.36 24.28
N VAL A 168 7.30 7.43 25.07
CA VAL A 168 7.91 8.73 24.74
C VAL A 168 9.44 8.65 24.73
N GLU A 169 10.04 8.05 25.75
CA GLU A 169 11.50 7.86 25.87
C GLU A 169 12.04 7.05 24.70
N ASP A 170 11.44 5.89 24.40
CA ASP A 170 11.82 5.01 23.29
C ASP A 170 11.68 5.72 21.93
N ARG A 171 10.62 6.53 21.74
CA ARG A 171 10.43 7.30 20.52
C ARG A 171 11.50 8.37 20.36
N LEU A 172 11.79 9.13 21.41
CA LEU A 172 12.82 10.17 21.39
C LEU A 172 14.22 9.58 21.17
N GLU A 173 14.51 8.41 21.73
CA GLU A 173 15.75 7.68 21.48
C GLU A 173 15.84 7.24 20.01
N LYS A 174 14.78 6.68 19.46
CA LYS A 174 14.72 6.32 18.03
C LYS A 174 14.95 7.53 17.13
N ILE A 175 14.31 8.67 17.40
CA ILE A 175 14.50 9.91 16.63
C ILE A 175 15.97 10.36 16.66
N LYS A 176 16.66 10.23 17.79
CA LYS A 176 18.07 10.61 17.93
C LYS A 176 19.04 9.60 17.29
N SER A 177 18.71 8.32 17.34
CA SER A 177 19.61 7.25 16.89
C SER A 177 19.49 6.96 15.38
N VAL A 178 18.28 7.16 14.79
CA VAL A 178 18.05 6.87 13.38
C VAL A 178 18.54 8.03 12.53
N LYS A 179 19.57 7.76 11.71
CA LYS A 179 20.01 8.67 10.66
C LYS A 179 19.28 8.31 9.38
N LEU A 180 18.49 9.25 8.88
CA LEU A 180 17.84 9.08 7.58
C LEU A 180 18.88 8.93 6.48
N THR A 181 18.67 7.97 5.59
CA THR A 181 19.43 7.85 4.34
C THR A 181 19.16 9.07 3.46
N PRO A 182 20.05 9.38 2.49
CA PRO A 182 19.78 10.47 1.54
C PRO A 182 18.45 10.31 0.81
N ALA A 183 18.05 9.08 0.47
CA ALA A 183 16.76 8.78 -0.16
C ALA A 183 15.56 9.15 0.73
N GLU A 184 15.60 8.78 2.02
CA GLU A 184 14.55 9.12 3.00
C GLU A 184 14.48 10.63 3.27
N GLN A 185 15.63 11.31 3.32
CA GLN A 185 15.68 12.78 3.46
C GLN A 185 15.05 13.47 2.22
N ALA A 186 15.31 12.95 1.02
CA ALA A 186 14.71 13.46 -0.21
C ALA A 186 13.20 13.22 -0.24
N ASP A 187 12.72 12.07 0.24
CA ASP A 187 11.29 11.77 0.37
C ASP A 187 10.62 12.75 1.35
N GLU A 188 11.18 12.96 2.53
CA GLU A 188 10.65 13.89 3.54
C GLU A 188 10.60 15.33 3.00
N ALA A 189 11.67 15.79 2.36
CA ALA A 189 11.73 17.12 1.73
C ALA A 189 10.67 17.25 0.62
N PHE A 190 10.47 16.20 -0.20
CA PHE A 190 9.49 16.20 -1.27
C PHE A 190 8.06 16.27 -0.74
N PHE A 191 7.69 15.42 0.21
CA PHE A 191 6.34 15.43 0.77
C PHE A 191 6.04 16.74 1.50
N THR A 192 7.00 17.28 2.24
CA THR A 192 6.87 18.61 2.85
C THR A 192 6.68 19.71 1.80
N ALA A 193 7.43 19.69 0.70
CA ALA A 193 7.33 20.69 -0.35
C ALA A 193 6.00 20.62 -1.14
N VAL A 194 5.50 19.39 -1.40
CA VAL A 194 4.27 19.15 -2.16
C VAL A 194 3.03 19.43 -1.32
N TYR A 195 3.01 18.97 -0.07
CA TYR A 195 1.81 19.03 0.77
C TYR A 195 1.76 20.25 1.70
N GLY A 196 2.89 20.93 1.94
CA GLY A 196 2.95 22.08 2.85
C GLY A 196 2.42 21.73 4.24
N ASP A 197 1.47 22.52 4.74
CA ASP A 197 0.86 22.32 6.07
C ASP A 197 -0.18 21.17 6.10
N HIS A 198 -0.44 20.50 4.98
CA HIS A 198 -1.36 19.38 4.97
C HIS A 198 -0.73 18.17 5.70
N PRO A 199 -1.50 17.40 6.51
CA PRO A 199 -0.96 16.28 7.29
C PRO A 199 -0.18 15.22 6.50
N TYR A 200 -0.46 15.06 5.19
CA TYR A 200 0.30 14.13 4.33
C TYR A 200 1.75 14.56 4.07
N GLY A 201 2.10 15.82 4.35
CA GLY A 201 3.47 16.33 4.28
C GLY A 201 4.27 16.16 5.58
N HIS A 202 3.64 15.70 6.65
CA HIS A 202 4.28 15.56 7.94
C HIS A 202 4.93 14.19 8.12
N ASN A 203 6.01 14.15 8.92
CA ASN A 203 6.61 12.90 9.36
C ASN A 203 5.63 12.15 10.27
N ILE A 204 5.28 10.92 9.89
CA ILE A 204 4.31 10.05 10.59
C ILE A 204 4.72 9.80 12.05
N TYR A 205 6.01 9.77 12.31
CA TYR A 205 6.57 9.46 13.62
C TYR A 205 6.87 10.72 14.46
N GLY A 206 6.60 11.89 13.90
CA GLY A 206 6.91 13.17 14.54
C GLY A 206 8.40 13.47 14.61
N GLY A 207 8.71 14.61 15.22
CA GLY A 207 10.05 15.04 15.54
C GLY A 207 10.21 15.29 17.05
N GLU A 208 11.42 15.52 17.54
CA GLU A 208 11.70 15.72 18.96
C GLU A 208 10.79 16.78 19.58
N GLY A 209 10.64 17.92 18.88
CA GLY A 209 9.81 19.03 19.37
C GLY A 209 8.31 18.73 19.40
N SER A 210 7.78 17.91 18.50
CA SER A 210 6.35 17.53 18.51
C SER A 210 6.06 16.44 19.53
N ILE A 211 6.90 15.41 19.61
CA ILE A 211 6.77 14.31 20.58
C ILE A 211 6.83 14.82 22.02
N SER A 212 7.76 15.75 22.32
CA SER A 212 7.90 16.32 23.67
C SER A 212 6.67 17.15 24.11
N ARG A 213 5.81 17.58 23.19
CA ARG A 213 4.56 18.28 23.50
C ARG A 213 3.35 17.39 23.69
N ILE A 214 3.44 16.11 23.33
CA ILE A 214 2.35 15.15 23.50
C ILE A 214 2.25 14.78 24.99
N LYS A 215 1.04 14.85 25.52
CA LYS A 215 0.71 14.46 26.89
C LYS A 215 -0.02 13.11 26.89
N GLN A 216 0.00 12.43 28.03
CA GLN A 216 -0.78 11.21 28.24
C GLN A 216 -2.28 11.41 27.95
N SER A 217 -2.84 12.58 28.29
CA SER A 217 -4.22 12.94 27.97
C SER A 217 -4.50 12.97 26.46
N ASP A 218 -3.53 13.41 25.63
CA ASP A 218 -3.71 13.44 24.19
C ASP A 218 -3.82 12.02 23.60
N VAL A 219 -2.98 11.10 24.12
CA VAL A 219 -3.03 9.68 23.73
C VAL A 219 -4.36 9.06 24.18
N TYR A 220 -4.82 9.37 25.39
CA TYR A 220 -6.12 8.88 25.89
C TYR A 220 -7.29 9.39 25.04
N ASP A 221 -7.29 10.69 24.71
CA ASP A 221 -8.32 11.31 23.87
C ASP A 221 -8.30 10.74 22.45
N PHE A 222 -7.10 10.47 21.91
CA PHE A 222 -6.94 9.84 20.59
C PHE A 222 -7.50 8.43 20.58
N LEU A 223 -7.19 7.61 21.59
CA LEU A 223 -7.74 6.26 21.74
C LEU A 223 -9.26 6.30 21.85
N LYS A 224 -9.79 7.10 22.77
CA LYS A 224 -11.24 7.21 23.01
C LYS A 224 -12.00 7.66 21.76
N ARG A 225 -11.38 8.49 20.93
CA ARG A 225 -12.00 9.04 19.74
C ARG A 225 -11.93 8.09 18.54
N PHE A 226 -10.85 7.37 18.37
CA PHE A 226 -10.54 6.68 17.13
C PHE A 226 -10.42 5.16 17.26
N TYR A 227 -10.05 4.63 18.43
CA TYR A 227 -9.96 3.20 18.68
C TYR A 227 -11.32 2.69 19.18
N ILE A 228 -12.29 2.75 18.30
CA ILE A 228 -13.69 2.38 18.54
C ILE A 228 -14.12 1.31 17.54
N ALA A 229 -14.98 0.40 17.96
CA ALA A 229 -15.33 -0.79 17.20
C ALA A 229 -15.78 -0.49 15.76
N ASN A 230 -16.64 0.50 15.57
CA ASN A 230 -17.17 0.88 14.24
C ASN A 230 -16.18 1.66 13.36
N ASN A 231 -14.95 1.92 13.85
CA ASN A 231 -13.83 2.46 13.06
C ASN A 231 -12.82 1.38 12.67
N VAL A 232 -13.09 0.11 12.96
CA VAL A 232 -12.18 -1.00 12.75
C VAL A 232 -12.76 -2.02 11.78
N SER A 233 -11.89 -2.62 10.99
CA SER A 233 -12.16 -3.81 10.18
C SER A 233 -11.14 -4.88 10.53
N ILE A 234 -11.59 -6.14 10.65
CA ILE A 234 -10.75 -7.31 10.82
C ILE A 234 -10.92 -8.20 9.59
N ILE A 235 -9.81 -8.59 8.98
CA ILE A 235 -9.78 -9.48 7.81
C ILE A 235 -9.07 -10.75 8.24
N VAL A 236 -9.70 -11.92 8.05
CA VAL A 236 -9.13 -13.23 8.33
C VAL A 236 -9.12 -14.06 7.06
N VAL A 237 -7.95 -14.55 6.69
CA VAL A 237 -7.75 -15.42 5.53
C VAL A 237 -6.99 -16.68 5.96
N GLY A 238 -7.54 -17.85 5.67
CA GLY A 238 -6.90 -19.12 5.98
C GLY A 238 -7.89 -20.24 6.23
N ASN A 239 -7.42 -21.37 6.75
CA ASN A 239 -8.24 -22.58 6.96
C ASN A 239 -9.07 -22.46 8.25
N ILE A 240 -10.05 -21.60 8.24
CA ILE A 240 -11.01 -21.43 9.33
C ILE A 240 -12.41 -21.12 8.76
N ALA A 241 -13.40 -21.88 9.22
CA ALA A 241 -14.79 -21.58 8.87
C ALA A 241 -15.23 -20.25 9.48
N HIS A 242 -16.06 -19.51 8.75
CA HIS A 242 -16.56 -18.19 9.18
C HIS A 242 -17.13 -18.19 10.60
N ASP A 243 -18.06 -19.11 10.88
CA ASP A 243 -18.73 -19.19 12.17
C ASP A 243 -17.77 -19.50 13.32
N ARG A 244 -16.69 -20.27 13.02
CA ARG A 244 -15.60 -20.53 13.99
C ARG A 244 -14.79 -19.28 14.26
N ALA A 245 -14.46 -18.52 13.22
CA ALA A 245 -13.72 -17.27 13.34
C ALA A 245 -14.49 -16.19 14.12
N MET A 246 -15.82 -16.17 14.01
CA MET A 246 -16.66 -15.18 14.70
C MET A 246 -16.69 -15.32 16.24
N ARG A 247 -16.33 -16.49 16.80
CA ARG A 247 -16.41 -16.74 18.23
C ARG A 247 -15.49 -15.83 19.06
N PRO A 248 -14.16 -15.78 18.82
CA PRO A 248 -13.27 -14.91 19.56
C PRO A 248 -13.60 -13.43 19.34
N PHE A 249 -14.04 -13.04 18.15
CA PHE A 249 -14.42 -11.65 17.92
C PHE A 249 -15.61 -11.22 18.78
N LYS A 250 -16.62 -12.07 18.92
CA LYS A 250 -17.76 -11.81 19.82
C LYS A 250 -17.32 -11.77 21.29
N ALA A 251 -16.44 -12.68 21.70
CA ALA A 251 -15.97 -12.79 23.07
C ALA A 251 -15.11 -11.58 23.50
N PHE A 252 -14.11 -11.22 22.69
CA PHE A 252 -13.09 -10.26 23.09
C PHE A 252 -13.37 -8.83 22.60
N PHE A 253 -14.13 -8.66 21.51
CA PHE A 253 -14.42 -7.36 20.95
C PHE A 253 -15.90 -6.96 21.03
N GLY A 254 -16.78 -7.85 21.49
CA GLY A 254 -18.21 -7.55 21.59
C GLY A 254 -18.54 -6.40 22.54
N GLY A 255 -17.76 -6.23 23.61
CA GLY A 255 -17.84 -5.13 24.55
C GLY A 255 -17.09 -3.85 24.14
N TRP A 256 -16.37 -3.87 23.04
CA TRP A 256 -15.62 -2.69 22.59
C TRP A 256 -16.56 -1.54 22.24
N ALA A 257 -16.25 -0.34 22.75
CA ALA A 257 -17.13 0.81 22.61
C ALA A 257 -17.42 1.14 21.15
N LYS A 258 -18.70 1.40 20.86
CA LYS A 258 -19.12 2.05 19.62
C LYS A 258 -19.06 3.55 19.84
N GLY A 259 -18.36 4.25 18.98
CA GLY A 259 -18.26 5.71 19.05
C GLY A 259 -18.95 6.40 17.88
N GLN A 260 -18.92 7.72 17.90
CA GLN A 260 -19.26 8.51 16.73
C GLN A 260 -18.07 8.51 15.78
N THR A 261 -18.17 7.81 14.66
CA THR A 261 -17.24 7.99 13.55
C THR A 261 -17.43 9.38 13.00
N LEU A 262 -16.50 10.26 13.27
CA LEU A 262 -16.48 11.56 12.64
C LEU A 262 -16.22 11.37 11.15
N PRO A 263 -17.04 11.97 10.27
CA PRO A 263 -16.69 12.01 8.88
C PRO A 263 -15.32 12.68 8.77
N ALA A 264 -14.44 12.08 7.98
CA ALA A 264 -13.15 12.68 7.67
C ALA A 264 -13.39 13.94 6.84
N THR A 265 -13.66 15.04 7.49
CA THR A 265 -13.83 16.38 6.88
C THR A 265 -12.48 17.05 6.67
N PHE A 266 -11.49 16.28 6.20
CA PHE A 266 -10.22 16.85 5.87
C PHE A 266 -10.33 17.65 4.57
N ARG A 267 -9.74 18.85 4.60
CA ARG A 267 -9.51 19.62 3.40
C ARG A 267 -8.64 18.78 2.47
N GLN A 268 -9.05 18.71 1.20
CA GLN A 268 -8.18 18.09 0.18
C GLN A 268 -6.85 18.85 0.12
N PRO A 269 -5.73 18.14 -0.13
CA PRO A 269 -4.46 18.79 -0.35
C PRO A 269 -4.60 19.85 -1.45
N ALA A 270 -4.06 21.05 -1.20
CA ALA A 270 -4.11 22.12 -2.17
C ALA A 270 -3.10 21.85 -3.30
N GLN A 271 -3.57 21.98 -4.52
CA GLN A 271 -2.73 21.89 -5.71
C GLN A 271 -1.70 23.03 -5.70
N THR A 272 -0.45 22.74 -6.09
CA THR A 272 0.60 23.74 -6.20
C THR A 272 0.41 24.52 -7.51
N ALA A 273 0.27 25.83 -7.42
CA ALA A 273 0.07 26.69 -8.59
C ALA A 273 1.38 27.05 -9.33
N GLN A 274 2.53 26.77 -8.74
CA GLN A 274 3.86 27.12 -9.28
C GLN A 274 4.86 26.00 -9.06
N SER A 275 5.73 25.78 -10.03
CA SER A 275 6.86 24.85 -9.90
C SER A 275 7.77 25.24 -8.75
N LYS A 276 8.20 24.27 -7.99
CA LYS A 276 9.15 24.45 -6.88
C LYS A 276 10.40 23.61 -7.13
N LEU A 277 11.56 24.20 -6.87
CA LEU A 277 12.83 23.49 -6.81
C LEU A 277 13.40 23.61 -5.40
N VAL A 278 13.53 22.49 -4.71
CA VAL A 278 14.17 22.39 -3.40
C VAL A 278 15.54 21.74 -3.59
N LYS A 279 16.60 22.43 -3.22
CA LYS A 279 17.97 21.93 -3.26
C LYS A 279 18.46 21.66 -1.84
N VAL A 280 19.00 20.49 -1.60
CA VAL A 280 19.65 20.14 -0.36
C VAL A 280 21.08 19.68 -0.71
N GLU A 281 22.04 20.54 -0.41
CA GLU A 281 23.44 20.25 -0.73
C GLU A 281 24.04 19.26 0.27
N ILE A 282 24.61 18.16 -0.27
CA ILE A 282 25.47 17.25 0.47
C ILE A 282 26.82 17.26 -0.25
N PRO A 283 27.84 17.93 0.28
CA PRO A 283 29.16 17.97 -0.31
C PRO A 283 29.70 16.55 -0.56
N ASP A 284 30.36 16.37 -1.69
CA ASP A 284 31.01 15.12 -2.08
C ASP A 284 30.10 13.89 -2.25
N ALA A 285 28.78 14.05 -2.24
CA ALA A 285 27.87 12.96 -2.54
C ALA A 285 28.09 12.47 -3.99
N PRO A 286 28.31 11.17 -4.21
CA PRO A 286 28.55 10.63 -5.56
C PRO A 286 27.27 10.70 -6.41
N ASN A 287 26.12 10.62 -5.77
CA ASN A 287 24.79 10.62 -6.39
C ASN A 287 23.94 11.78 -5.88
N VAL A 288 22.94 12.13 -6.65
CA VAL A 288 21.84 13.01 -6.28
C VAL A 288 20.56 12.20 -6.20
N GLU A 289 19.88 12.32 -5.08
CA GLU A 289 18.52 11.82 -4.89
C GLU A 289 17.53 12.83 -5.46
N LEU A 290 16.83 12.43 -6.50
CA LEU A 290 15.81 13.24 -7.16
C LEU A 290 14.41 12.75 -6.79
N ARG A 291 13.55 13.71 -6.47
CA ARG A 291 12.10 13.49 -6.38
C ARG A 291 11.42 14.54 -7.24
N GLY A 292 10.50 14.13 -8.09
CA GLY A 292 9.79 15.08 -8.93
C GLY A 292 8.35 14.64 -9.14
N GLY A 293 7.40 15.56 -8.91
CA GLY A 293 6.00 15.22 -9.05
C GLY A 293 5.06 16.24 -8.44
N MET A 294 3.84 15.81 -8.16
CA MET A 294 2.71 16.65 -7.77
C MET A 294 1.68 15.88 -6.95
N ILE A 295 0.65 16.57 -6.48
CA ILE A 295 -0.55 15.94 -5.93
C ILE A 295 -1.32 15.28 -7.09
N GLY A 296 -1.55 13.98 -6.98
CA GLY A 296 -2.29 13.17 -7.93
C GLY A 296 -3.74 12.92 -7.49
N PHE A 297 -4.17 11.66 -7.57
CA PHE A 297 -5.54 11.25 -7.33
C PHE A 297 -5.72 10.55 -5.99
N ARG A 298 -6.91 10.64 -5.40
CA ARG A 298 -7.32 9.75 -4.33
C ARG A 298 -7.60 8.34 -4.87
N SER A 299 -7.48 7.32 -4.03
CA SER A 299 -7.69 5.92 -4.45
C SER A 299 -9.08 5.63 -5.01
N ALA A 300 -10.10 6.38 -4.58
CA ALA A 300 -11.47 6.25 -5.05
C ALA A 300 -11.80 7.10 -6.30
N ASP A 301 -10.81 7.79 -6.88
CA ASP A 301 -11.00 8.56 -8.11
C ASP A 301 -11.13 7.57 -9.29
N PRO A 302 -12.13 7.76 -10.19
CA PRO A 302 -12.27 6.92 -11.40
C PRO A 302 -11.04 6.94 -12.31
N ASP A 303 -10.25 8.02 -12.29
CA ASP A 303 -9.03 8.17 -13.08
C ASP A 303 -7.78 7.51 -12.43
N TYR A 304 -7.90 6.99 -11.20
CA TYR A 304 -6.77 6.37 -10.51
C TYR A 304 -6.15 5.18 -11.30
N PRO A 305 -6.91 4.23 -11.87
CA PRO A 305 -6.34 3.15 -12.69
C PRO A 305 -5.64 3.68 -13.95
N VAL A 306 -6.12 4.77 -14.53
CA VAL A 306 -5.47 5.41 -15.70
C VAL A 306 -4.14 6.03 -15.29
N ALA A 307 -4.07 6.66 -14.10
CA ALA A 307 -2.83 7.20 -13.54
C ALA A 307 -1.81 6.09 -13.24
N GLU A 308 -2.24 4.90 -12.84
CA GLU A 308 -1.33 3.75 -12.67
C GLU A 308 -0.72 3.31 -14.02
N VAL A 309 -1.51 3.28 -15.10
CA VAL A 309 -1.02 3.00 -16.46
C VAL A 309 -0.06 4.10 -16.93
N LEU A 310 -0.42 5.37 -16.73
CA LEU A 310 0.42 6.53 -17.02
C LEU A 310 1.80 6.42 -16.31
N GLY A 311 1.79 6.07 -15.03
CA GLY A 311 3.02 5.88 -14.25
C GLY A 311 3.92 4.78 -14.82
N ARG A 312 3.34 3.70 -15.36
CA ARG A 312 4.12 2.61 -15.99
C ARG A 312 4.74 3.00 -17.31
N ILE A 313 4.02 3.80 -18.11
CA ILE A 313 4.56 4.34 -19.37
C ILE A 313 5.77 5.23 -19.06
N LEU A 314 5.65 6.16 -18.11
CA LEU A 314 6.76 7.02 -17.69
C LEU A 314 7.92 6.22 -17.14
N ASN A 315 7.61 5.20 -16.32
CA ASN A 315 8.63 4.33 -15.76
C ASN A 315 9.40 3.58 -16.86
N ALA A 316 8.69 3.05 -17.86
CA ALA A 316 9.33 2.33 -18.97
C ALA A 316 10.22 3.24 -19.82
N ARG A 317 9.82 4.49 -20.04
CA ARG A 317 10.61 5.48 -20.80
C ARG A 317 11.92 5.85 -20.11
N LEU A 318 11.89 6.07 -18.79
CA LEU A 318 13.01 6.70 -18.06
C LEU A 318 13.88 5.72 -17.27
N LYS A 319 13.37 4.55 -16.91
CA LYS A 319 14.12 3.56 -16.12
C LYS A 319 15.39 3.09 -16.85
N ARG A 320 15.25 2.71 -18.12
CA ARG A 320 16.41 2.24 -18.93
C ARG A 320 17.48 3.31 -19.10
N GLU A 321 17.06 4.57 -19.20
CA GLU A 321 18.00 5.68 -19.34
C GLU A 321 18.74 5.97 -18.04
N ALA A 322 18.02 5.91 -16.90
CA ALA A 322 18.67 6.02 -15.60
C ALA A 322 19.69 4.88 -15.38
N GLU A 323 19.32 3.63 -15.70
CA GLU A 323 20.19 2.47 -15.61
C GLU A 323 21.42 2.58 -16.50
N ALA A 324 21.27 3.12 -17.74
CA ALA A 324 22.38 3.31 -18.68
C ALA A 324 23.46 4.29 -18.18
N ILE A 325 23.11 5.20 -17.29
CA ILE A 325 24.04 6.15 -16.66
C ILE A 325 24.45 5.74 -15.23
N GLY A 326 24.15 4.50 -14.83
CA GLY A 326 24.46 3.96 -13.51
C GLY A 326 23.55 4.43 -12.38
N GLY A 327 22.35 4.91 -12.73
CA GLY A 327 21.34 5.36 -11.78
C GLY A 327 20.13 4.41 -11.66
N SER A 328 19.12 4.88 -10.96
CA SER A 328 17.83 4.20 -10.82
C SER A 328 16.67 5.19 -10.99
N PHE A 329 15.51 4.68 -11.42
CA PHE A 329 14.31 5.50 -11.59
C PHE A 329 13.05 4.68 -11.33
N LYS A 330 12.09 5.28 -10.64
CA LYS A 330 10.78 4.66 -10.37
C LYS A 330 9.70 5.71 -10.27
N VAL A 331 8.58 5.52 -10.99
CA VAL A 331 7.35 6.31 -10.82
C VAL A 331 6.47 5.65 -9.76
N GLN A 332 5.87 6.44 -8.91
CA GLN A 332 5.05 6.02 -7.80
C GLN A 332 3.76 6.84 -7.71
N SER A 333 2.67 6.16 -7.40
CA SER A 333 1.38 6.76 -7.09
C SER A 333 0.74 5.96 -5.92
N PRO A 334 1.24 6.13 -4.69
CA PRO A 334 0.74 5.37 -3.56
C PRO A 334 -0.72 5.71 -3.28
N ARG A 335 -1.51 4.67 -3.00
CA ARG A 335 -2.93 4.83 -2.66
C ARG A 335 -3.10 5.60 -1.37
N ARG A 336 -4.04 6.56 -1.37
CA ARG A 336 -4.40 7.39 -0.23
C ARG A 336 -5.92 7.60 -0.18
N ILE A 337 -6.46 7.88 1.02
CA ILE A 337 -7.88 8.25 1.20
C ILE A 337 -8.16 9.60 0.55
N LEU A 338 -7.30 10.58 0.75
CA LEU A 338 -7.30 11.86 0.05
C LEU A 338 -6.37 11.80 -1.15
N SER A 339 -6.21 12.91 -1.88
CA SER A 339 -5.32 12.97 -3.04
C SER A 339 -3.88 12.64 -2.66
N GLY A 340 -3.40 11.49 -3.14
CA GLY A 340 -2.04 11.00 -2.96
C GLY A 340 -1.06 11.68 -3.92
N PRO A 341 0.25 11.47 -3.77
CA PRO A 341 1.24 12.00 -4.69
C PRO A 341 1.30 11.15 -5.97
N PHE A 342 1.60 11.82 -7.08
CA PHE A 342 2.05 11.20 -8.32
C PHE A 342 3.47 11.74 -8.60
N TYR A 343 4.50 10.89 -8.44
CA TYR A 343 5.88 11.36 -8.46
C TYR A 343 6.85 10.27 -8.92
N PHE A 344 8.05 10.70 -9.27
CA PHE A 344 9.18 9.79 -9.44
C PHE A 344 10.20 9.93 -8.32
N SER A 345 10.88 8.84 -8.04
CA SER A 345 12.12 8.80 -7.27
C SER A 345 13.25 8.30 -8.17
N ALA A 346 14.40 8.94 -8.08
CA ALA A 346 15.58 8.52 -8.83
C ALA A 346 16.86 8.79 -8.02
N THR A 347 17.83 7.89 -8.17
CA THR A 347 19.21 8.06 -7.67
C THR A 347 20.10 8.17 -8.88
N ILE A 348 20.71 9.33 -9.13
CA ILE A 348 21.44 9.63 -10.38
C ILE A 348 22.85 10.11 -10.02
N PRO A 349 23.92 9.65 -10.76
CA PRO A 349 25.25 10.19 -10.58
C PRO A 349 25.27 11.72 -10.66
N ALA A 350 25.98 12.39 -9.75
CA ALA A 350 25.87 13.84 -9.55
C ALA A 350 26.14 14.65 -10.83
N GLY A 351 27.07 14.24 -11.68
CA GLY A 351 27.36 14.93 -12.95
C GLY A 351 26.25 14.83 -14.00
N GLN A 352 25.34 13.86 -13.87
CA GLN A 352 24.25 13.58 -14.82
C GLN A 352 22.88 14.08 -14.31
N ALA A 353 22.79 14.37 -13.01
CA ALA A 353 21.52 14.67 -12.34
C ALA A 353 20.79 15.90 -12.92
N PRO A 354 21.44 17.01 -13.30
CA PRO A 354 20.74 18.16 -13.89
C PRO A 354 20.05 17.81 -15.21
N ALA A 355 20.79 17.15 -16.12
CA ALA A 355 20.25 16.78 -17.43
C ALA A 355 19.12 15.73 -17.30
N PHE A 356 19.28 14.75 -16.40
CA PHE A 356 18.27 13.75 -16.16
C PHE A 356 17.00 14.33 -15.53
N SER A 357 17.13 15.25 -14.56
CA SER A 357 15.98 15.93 -13.95
C SER A 357 15.14 16.70 -14.98
N LEU A 358 15.80 17.44 -15.88
CA LEU A 358 15.14 18.15 -16.96
C LEU A 358 14.38 17.17 -17.86
N LYS A 359 15.04 16.13 -18.34
CA LYS A 359 14.44 15.10 -19.18
C LYS A 359 13.26 14.40 -18.52
N ALA A 360 13.35 14.10 -17.22
CA ALA A 360 12.26 13.49 -16.48
C ALA A 360 11.04 14.42 -16.44
N THR A 361 11.22 15.69 -16.10
CA THR A 361 10.11 16.66 -16.05
C THR A 361 9.48 16.92 -17.43
N GLU A 362 10.29 17.00 -18.49
CA GLU A 362 9.81 17.11 -19.88
C GLU A 362 9.01 15.87 -20.31
N SER A 363 9.46 14.67 -19.93
CA SER A 363 8.75 13.43 -20.22
C SER A 363 7.38 13.38 -19.57
N PHE A 364 7.26 13.87 -18.33
CA PHE A 364 5.97 14.03 -17.66
C PHE A 364 5.06 14.99 -18.43
N ALA A 365 5.54 16.18 -18.75
CA ALA A 365 4.76 17.21 -19.47
C ALA A 365 4.35 16.74 -20.89
N SER A 366 5.22 15.99 -21.58
CA SER A 366 4.96 15.51 -22.94
C SER A 366 3.72 14.63 -23.06
N LEU A 367 3.37 13.88 -22.02
CA LEU A 367 2.19 13.01 -22.02
C LEU A 367 0.85 13.76 -22.03
N ALA A 368 0.84 15.03 -21.62
CA ALA A 368 -0.35 15.88 -21.74
C ALA A 368 -0.59 16.33 -23.20
N THR A 369 0.46 16.42 -24.02
CA THR A 369 0.41 16.95 -25.38
C THR A 369 0.56 15.90 -26.48
N THR A 370 1.30 14.84 -26.21
CA THR A 370 1.63 13.78 -27.18
C THR A 370 0.95 12.47 -26.78
N ALA A 371 0.21 11.88 -27.72
CA ALA A 371 -0.42 10.59 -27.51
C ALA A 371 0.64 9.47 -27.34
N VAL A 372 0.36 8.53 -26.46
CA VAL A 372 1.18 7.32 -26.26
C VAL A 372 1.00 6.36 -27.44
N SER A 373 2.03 5.59 -27.79
CA SER A 373 1.89 4.56 -28.83
C SER A 373 1.04 3.38 -28.35
N ALA A 374 0.52 2.61 -29.32
CA ALA A 374 -0.25 1.42 -29.01
C ALA A 374 0.57 0.37 -28.25
N GLU A 375 1.85 0.24 -28.58
CA GLU A 375 2.81 -0.68 -27.95
C GLU A 375 3.11 -0.26 -26.51
N GLU A 376 3.37 1.03 -26.25
CA GLU A 376 3.58 1.54 -24.89
C GLU A 376 2.37 1.30 -24.00
N LEU A 377 1.17 1.58 -24.54
CA LEU A 377 -0.07 1.37 -23.80
C LEU A 377 -0.30 -0.10 -23.50
N ALA A 378 -0.13 -0.98 -24.48
CA ALA A 378 -0.30 -2.42 -24.30
C ALA A 378 0.70 -2.99 -23.27
N ALA A 379 1.97 -2.61 -23.35
CA ALA A 379 3.00 -3.02 -22.40
C ALA A 379 2.71 -2.53 -20.98
N ALA A 380 2.26 -1.29 -20.82
CA ALA A 380 1.91 -0.74 -19.51
C ALA A 380 0.71 -1.45 -18.87
N LYS A 381 -0.32 -1.78 -19.64
CA LYS A 381 -1.48 -2.56 -19.19
C LYS A 381 -1.07 -3.96 -18.77
N SER A 382 -0.32 -4.69 -19.61
CA SER A 382 0.17 -6.04 -19.28
C SER A 382 0.97 -6.05 -17.97
N SER A 383 1.91 -5.13 -17.82
CA SER A 383 2.70 -4.98 -16.58
C SER A 383 1.84 -4.70 -15.35
N LEU A 384 0.78 -3.90 -15.48
CA LEU A 384 -0.14 -3.62 -14.39
C LEU A 384 -1.01 -4.84 -14.04
N GLU A 385 -1.48 -5.56 -15.05
CA GLU A 385 -2.26 -6.79 -14.87
C GLU A 385 -1.44 -7.91 -14.22
N GLU A 386 -0.19 -8.11 -14.65
CA GLU A 386 0.74 -9.06 -14.06
C GLU A 386 0.99 -8.77 -12.57
N GLU A 387 1.29 -7.52 -12.23
CA GLU A 387 1.47 -7.12 -10.83
C GLU A 387 0.22 -7.37 -10.00
N ARG A 388 -0.96 -7.05 -10.56
CA ARG A 388 -2.23 -7.26 -9.86
C ARG A 388 -2.58 -8.74 -9.71
N ALA A 389 -2.29 -9.56 -10.72
CA ALA A 389 -2.50 -10.99 -10.65
C ALA A 389 -1.61 -11.66 -9.58
N ALA A 390 -0.41 -11.13 -9.36
CA ALA A 390 0.52 -11.63 -8.35
C ALA A 390 0.21 -11.15 -6.92
N ARG A 391 -0.70 -10.17 -6.76
CA ARG A 391 -1.02 -9.64 -5.42
C ARG A 391 -1.82 -10.63 -4.58
N PRO A 392 -1.47 -10.79 -3.29
CA PRO A 392 -2.28 -11.55 -2.34
C PRO A 392 -3.73 -11.03 -2.26
N VAL A 393 -4.68 -11.91 -2.02
CA VAL A 393 -6.08 -11.54 -1.88
C VAL A 393 -6.32 -10.60 -0.68
N GLU A 394 -5.54 -10.75 0.36
CA GLU A 394 -5.58 -9.93 1.56
C GLU A 394 -5.36 -8.44 1.24
N ASP A 395 -4.46 -8.14 0.29
CA ASP A 395 -4.17 -6.77 -0.13
C ASP A 395 -5.41 -6.09 -0.74
N TYR A 396 -6.15 -6.81 -1.55
CA TYR A 396 -7.40 -6.30 -2.12
C TYR A 396 -8.48 -6.10 -1.06
N LEU A 397 -8.58 -7.03 -0.11
CA LEU A 397 -9.52 -6.90 0.99
C LEU A 397 -9.18 -5.68 1.86
N ARG A 398 -7.88 -5.45 2.14
CA ARG A 398 -7.40 -4.25 2.82
C ARG A 398 -7.75 -2.97 2.05
N GLU A 399 -7.50 -2.94 0.74
CA GLU A 399 -7.84 -1.78 -0.10
C GLU A 399 -9.34 -1.43 -0.05
N ILE A 400 -10.21 -2.44 -0.12
CA ILE A 400 -11.65 -2.23 -0.02
C ILE A 400 -12.01 -1.57 1.32
N GLU A 401 -11.44 -2.06 2.40
CA GLU A 401 -11.77 -1.56 3.75
C GLU A 401 -11.17 -0.18 4.04
N ILE A 402 -9.96 0.09 3.56
CA ILE A 402 -9.28 1.37 3.79
C ILE A 402 -9.84 2.45 2.88
N PHE A 403 -9.89 2.20 1.58
CA PHE A 403 -10.19 3.23 0.57
C PHE A 403 -11.66 3.26 0.14
N LYS A 404 -12.49 2.36 0.70
CA LYS A 404 -13.92 2.25 0.35
C LYS A 404 -14.15 2.04 -1.15
N THR A 405 -13.25 1.32 -1.80
CA THR A 405 -13.45 0.89 -3.17
C THR A 405 -14.64 -0.09 -3.26
N PRO A 406 -15.31 -0.21 -4.41
CA PRO A 406 -16.42 -1.16 -4.56
C PRO A 406 -15.99 -2.59 -4.18
N LYS A 407 -16.88 -3.33 -3.51
CA LYS A 407 -16.58 -4.71 -3.05
C LYS A 407 -16.23 -5.67 -4.19
N ASN A 408 -16.71 -5.40 -5.39
CA ASN A 408 -16.41 -6.14 -6.61
C ASN A 408 -15.18 -5.62 -7.37
N TYR A 409 -14.51 -4.60 -6.85
CA TYR A 409 -13.32 -3.99 -7.47
C TYR A 409 -12.27 -5.03 -7.92
N PRO A 410 -11.93 -6.06 -7.11
CA PRO A 410 -10.95 -7.05 -7.53
C PRO A 410 -11.39 -7.87 -8.77
N LEU A 411 -12.69 -7.99 -9.02
CA LEU A 411 -13.24 -8.72 -10.15
C LEU A 411 -13.37 -7.85 -11.41
N THR A 412 -13.51 -6.54 -11.23
CA THR A 412 -13.78 -5.59 -12.33
C THR A 412 -12.55 -4.81 -12.77
N ILE A 413 -11.47 -4.84 -11.99
CA ILE A 413 -10.30 -4.02 -12.28
C ILE A 413 -9.59 -4.41 -13.57
N LYS A 414 -9.56 -5.69 -13.91
CA LYS A 414 -8.99 -6.17 -15.18
C LYS A 414 -9.71 -5.55 -16.36
N ASP A 415 -11.05 -5.69 -16.41
CA ASP A 415 -11.87 -5.12 -17.47
C ASP A 415 -11.73 -3.59 -17.54
N THR A 416 -11.53 -2.94 -16.39
CA THR A 416 -11.29 -1.51 -16.32
C THR A 416 -9.96 -1.14 -16.99
N ILE A 417 -8.88 -1.88 -16.69
CA ILE A 417 -7.55 -1.67 -17.28
C ILE A 417 -7.60 -1.94 -18.79
N GLU A 418 -8.24 -3.02 -19.23
CA GLU A 418 -8.36 -3.37 -20.64
C GLU A 418 -9.04 -2.26 -21.47
N LYS A 419 -10.00 -1.56 -20.90
CA LYS A 419 -10.75 -0.47 -21.56
C LYS A 419 -10.00 0.86 -21.63
N ILE A 420 -8.91 1.05 -20.92
CA ILE A 420 -8.15 2.31 -20.93
C ILE A 420 -7.60 2.56 -22.34
N SER A 421 -7.87 3.71 -22.90
CA SER A 421 -7.41 4.15 -24.21
C SER A 421 -6.22 5.11 -24.12
N ALA A 422 -5.51 5.34 -25.23
CA ALA A 422 -4.49 6.39 -25.33
C ALA A 422 -5.06 7.77 -25.05
N THR A 423 -6.31 8.01 -25.43
CA THR A 423 -7.03 9.26 -25.16
C THR A 423 -7.29 9.43 -23.66
N ASP A 424 -7.61 8.35 -22.93
CA ASP A 424 -7.77 8.41 -21.48
C ASP A 424 -6.45 8.76 -20.79
N VAL A 425 -5.34 8.13 -21.21
CA VAL A 425 -4.00 8.42 -20.68
C VAL A 425 -3.65 9.89 -20.89
N GLN A 426 -3.86 10.41 -22.11
CA GLN A 426 -3.60 11.83 -22.41
C GLN A 426 -4.51 12.77 -21.62
N ARG A 427 -5.79 12.46 -21.49
CA ARG A 427 -6.76 13.22 -20.69
C ARG A 427 -6.34 13.29 -19.23
N VAL A 428 -5.93 12.16 -18.65
CA VAL A 428 -5.48 12.09 -17.26
C VAL A 428 -4.14 12.80 -17.07
N ALA A 429 -3.20 12.63 -18.00
CA ALA A 429 -1.95 13.39 -18.00
C ALA A 429 -2.22 14.91 -18.04
N LYS A 430 -3.12 15.36 -18.92
CA LYS A 430 -3.54 16.76 -18.99
C LYS A 430 -4.16 17.25 -17.68
N ARG A 431 -5.05 16.44 -17.08
CA ARG A 431 -5.66 16.77 -15.78
C ARG A 431 -4.60 16.94 -14.66
N LEU A 432 -3.54 16.12 -14.68
CA LEU A 432 -2.43 16.24 -13.73
C LEU A 432 -1.57 17.48 -13.99
N PHE A 433 -1.15 17.69 -15.23
CA PHE A 433 -0.12 18.68 -15.56
C PHE A 433 -0.66 20.07 -15.87
N ASP A 434 -1.89 20.20 -16.32
CA ASP A 434 -2.55 21.51 -16.53
C ASP A 434 -2.92 22.19 -15.20
N ALA A 435 -3.19 21.40 -14.16
CA ALA A 435 -3.65 21.89 -12.88
C ALA A 435 -2.50 22.11 -11.85
N ASN A 436 -1.28 21.59 -12.15
CA ASN A 436 -0.20 21.52 -11.19
C ASN A 436 1.15 21.91 -11.76
N ALA A 437 1.89 22.68 -11.00
CA ALA A 437 3.31 22.84 -11.21
C ALA A 437 4.08 21.69 -10.56
N ILE A 438 5.08 21.14 -11.26
CA ILE A 438 5.92 20.06 -10.75
C ILE A 438 6.82 20.60 -9.62
N THR A 439 6.79 19.92 -8.48
CA THR A 439 7.78 20.13 -7.42
C THR A 439 8.94 19.16 -7.65
N VAL A 440 10.16 19.68 -7.68
CA VAL A 440 11.40 18.90 -7.78
C VAL A 440 12.23 19.10 -6.51
N VAL A 441 12.68 18.01 -5.93
CA VAL A 441 13.69 17.99 -4.86
C VAL A 441 14.93 17.32 -5.40
N ALA A 442 16.07 17.95 -5.21
CA ALA A 442 17.39 17.41 -5.52
C ALA A 442 18.25 17.48 -4.26
N LEU A 443 18.68 16.32 -3.78
CA LEU A 443 19.45 16.17 -2.56
C LEU A 443 20.76 15.44 -2.88
N GLY A 444 21.90 16.07 -2.61
CA GLY A 444 23.24 15.56 -2.94
C GLY A 444 24.16 16.69 -3.40
N ARG A 445 25.16 16.41 -4.21
CA ARG A 445 26.02 17.42 -4.84
C ARG A 445 25.27 18.10 -5.99
N VAL A 446 24.45 19.08 -5.66
CA VAL A 446 23.50 19.70 -6.59
C VAL A 446 24.10 20.88 -7.36
N GLY A 447 24.98 21.66 -6.73
CA GLY A 447 25.58 22.85 -7.32
C GLY A 447 24.60 24.00 -7.60
N GLU A 448 25.12 25.18 -7.90
CA GLU A 448 24.28 26.36 -8.13
C GLU A 448 23.50 26.32 -9.45
N ASN A 449 24.05 25.66 -10.46
CA ASN A 449 23.51 25.58 -11.83
C ASN A 449 22.41 24.54 -12.01
N PHE A 450 22.05 23.78 -10.97
CA PHE A 450 20.94 22.85 -11.08
C PHE A 450 19.62 23.63 -11.26
N LYS A 451 19.01 23.43 -12.42
CA LYS A 451 17.72 24.04 -12.77
C LYS A 451 16.69 22.93 -12.93
N SER A 452 15.53 23.09 -12.37
CA SER A 452 14.34 22.40 -12.86
C SER A 452 13.70 23.30 -13.91
N ASN A 453 13.38 22.77 -15.06
CA ASN A 453 12.58 23.53 -16.00
C ASN A 453 11.16 23.68 -15.44
N PRO A 454 10.52 24.85 -15.65
CA PRO A 454 9.14 25.08 -15.27
C PRO A 454 8.17 24.20 -16.02
#